data_2c53728713c3b9917f4e6bdef4994983
#
_entry.id   2c53728713c3b9917f4e6bdef4994983
#
_cell.length_a   1.000
_cell.length_b   1.000
_cell.length_c   1.000
_cell.angle_alpha   90.00
_cell.angle_beta   90.00
_cell.angle_gamma   90.00
#
_symmetry.space_group_name_H-M   'P 1'
#
loop_
_entity.id
_entity.type
_entity.pdbx_description
1 polymer ?
#
loop_
_entity_poly.entity_id
_entity_poly.type
_entity_poly.pdbx_seq_one_letter_code
_entity_poly.pdbx_strand_id
1 'polypeptide(L)'
;MRRAQRITGGIMENEYPLSKLKNPFMEYNGIEICEVSLDHSVLKATLTADSRNPYGMVHGGLLYTMMDCVAGVTARADNHHYVTQSVHVNYLSNIKDGDEIYAEGTVSRRGSTITIIHAFVRTPDGERLAEATVNMFRLPD
;
A
#
# COMPACT_ATOMS: atom_id res chain seq x y z
N MET A 1 -9.63 19.10 5.80
CA MET A 1 -8.90 17.94 5.23
C MET A 1 -7.52 17.85 5.86
N ARG A 2 -7.16 16.68 6.37
CA ARG A 2 -5.84 16.49 6.96
C ARG A 2 -4.77 16.44 5.86
N ARG A 3 -3.65 17.09 6.11
CA ARG A 3 -2.54 17.15 5.15
C ARG A 3 -1.81 15.80 5.11
N ALA A 4 -1.36 15.38 3.93
CA ALA A 4 -0.52 14.20 3.79
C ALA A 4 0.79 14.36 4.56
N GLN A 5 1.23 13.28 5.19
CA GLN A 5 2.50 13.24 5.90
C GLN A 5 3.54 12.52 5.06
N ARG A 6 4.69 13.15 4.91
CA ARG A 6 5.87 12.53 4.32
C ARG A 6 6.78 12.02 5.40
N ILE A 7 7.26 10.81 5.22
CA ILE A 7 8.24 10.22 6.11
C ILE A 7 9.61 10.37 5.47
N THR A 8 10.41 11.26 6.07
CA THR A 8 11.80 11.46 5.65
C THR A 8 12.68 11.28 6.85
N GLY A 9 13.36 10.13 6.94
CA GLY A 9 14.48 9.92 7.85
C GLY A 9 14.21 9.92 9.34
N GLY A 10 12.98 9.70 9.83
CA GLY A 10 12.68 9.68 11.25
C GLY A 10 11.27 9.24 11.61
N ILE A 11 11.02 9.10 12.92
CA ILE A 11 9.70 8.78 13.45
C ILE A 11 8.84 10.05 13.36
N MET A 12 7.70 9.94 12.71
CA MET A 12 6.71 11.01 12.63
C MET A 12 5.87 11.02 13.89
N GLU A 13 5.96 12.08 14.67
CA GLU A 13 5.05 12.34 15.79
C GLU A 13 3.90 13.18 15.30
N ASN A 14 2.71 12.58 15.13
CA ASN A 14 1.61 13.36 14.66
C ASN A 14 0.31 12.55 14.53
N GLU A 15 -0.61 13.03 13.69
CA GLU A 15 -1.95 12.52 13.51
C GLU A 15 -2.05 11.05 13.10
N TYR A 16 -0.99 10.51 12.46
CA TYR A 16 -0.96 9.15 11.96
C TYR A 16 0.15 8.36 12.67
N PRO A 17 -0.18 7.64 13.75
CA PRO A 17 0.84 6.89 14.49
C PRO A 17 1.37 5.73 13.65
N LEU A 18 2.52 5.92 13.04
CA LEU A 18 3.16 4.96 12.13
C LEU A 18 3.37 3.59 12.76
N SER A 19 3.62 3.54 14.06
CA SER A 19 3.78 2.28 14.80
C SER A 19 2.53 1.40 14.72
N LYS A 20 1.34 2.00 14.50
CA LYS A 20 0.09 1.27 14.32
C LYS A 20 -0.18 0.91 12.86
N LEU A 21 0.49 1.55 11.93
CA LEU A 21 0.27 1.36 10.49
C LEU A 21 1.19 0.33 9.88
N LYS A 22 2.46 0.28 10.31
CA LYS A 22 3.40 -0.75 9.83
C LYS A 22 3.23 -2.05 10.62
N ASN A 23 3.70 -3.14 10.01
CA ASN A 23 3.64 -4.45 10.62
C ASN A 23 4.84 -5.30 10.14
N PRO A 24 5.16 -6.40 10.85
CA PRO A 24 6.29 -7.26 10.50
C PRO A 24 6.22 -7.85 9.09
N PHE A 25 5.01 -8.12 8.58
CA PHE A 25 4.84 -8.67 7.24
C PHE A 25 5.28 -7.66 6.15
N MET A 26 4.94 -6.38 6.34
CA MET A 26 5.43 -5.31 5.45
C MET A 26 6.96 -5.22 5.50
N GLU A 27 7.52 -5.20 6.69
CA GLU A 27 8.98 -5.09 6.88
C GLU A 27 9.72 -6.28 6.24
N TYR A 28 9.21 -7.48 6.44
CA TYR A 28 9.76 -8.69 5.84
C TYR A 28 9.82 -8.61 4.32
N ASN A 29 8.80 -8.01 3.71
CA ASN A 29 8.72 -7.86 2.26
C ASN A 29 9.39 -6.58 1.73
N GLY A 30 10.14 -5.87 2.57
CA GLY A 30 10.86 -4.65 2.18
C GLY A 30 9.95 -3.47 1.85
N ILE A 31 8.75 -3.43 2.44
CA ILE A 31 7.75 -2.39 2.18
C ILE A 31 7.85 -1.31 3.25
N GLU A 32 8.00 -0.07 2.81
CA GLU A 32 8.08 1.10 3.67
C GLU A 32 6.96 2.08 3.36
N ILE A 33 6.52 2.83 4.38
CA ILE A 33 5.50 3.88 4.23
C ILE A 33 6.21 5.18 3.87
N CYS A 34 5.85 5.78 2.72
CA CYS A 34 6.39 7.06 2.25
C CYS A 34 5.48 8.24 2.57
N GLU A 35 4.17 8.08 2.40
CA GLU A 35 3.17 9.10 2.68
C GLU A 35 1.91 8.46 3.24
N VAL A 36 1.26 9.15 4.18
CA VAL A 36 -0.03 8.75 4.73
C VAL A 36 -0.93 9.97 4.86
N SER A 37 -2.17 9.83 4.41
CA SER A 37 -3.25 10.77 4.71
C SER A 37 -4.58 10.02 4.76
N LEU A 38 -5.65 10.71 5.12
CA LEU A 38 -6.99 10.12 5.13
C LEU A 38 -7.44 9.68 3.73
N ASP A 39 -6.96 10.36 2.70
CA ASP A 39 -7.44 10.17 1.33
C ASP A 39 -6.45 9.41 0.45
N HIS A 40 -5.16 9.43 0.78
CA HIS A 40 -4.11 8.93 -0.10
C HIS A 40 -2.87 8.51 0.69
N SER A 41 -2.27 7.39 0.30
CA SER A 41 -1.01 6.92 0.88
C SER A 41 -0.09 6.38 -0.21
N VAL A 42 1.20 6.40 0.07
CA VAL A 42 2.25 5.86 -0.82
C VAL A 42 3.16 4.96 -0.02
N LEU A 43 3.37 3.75 -0.53
CA LEU A 43 4.35 2.80 -0.02
C LEU A 43 5.44 2.58 -1.06
N LYS A 44 6.61 2.14 -0.61
CA LYS A 44 7.72 1.75 -1.46
C LYS A 44 8.18 0.34 -1.10
N ALA A 45 8.48 -0.48 -2.09
CA ALA A 45 9.16 -1.75 -1.88
C ALA A 45 10.53 -1.73 -2.53
N THR A 46 11.53 -2.24 -1.81
CA THR A 46 12.85 -2.51 -2.35
C THR A 46 12.86 -3.91 -2.93
N LEU A 47 13.22 -4.03 -4.20
CA LEU A 47 13.25 -5.31 -4.90
C LEU A 47 14.56 -6.05 -4.62
N THR A 48 14.44 -7.34 -4.31
CA THR A 48 15.55 -8.26 -4.09
C THR A 48 15.38 -9.49 -4.97
N ALA A 49 16.31 -10.43 -4.89
CA ALA A 49 16.16 -11.71 -5.57
C ALA A 49 14.90 -12.46 -5.13
N ASP A 50 14.50 -12.29 -3.86
CA ASP A 50 13.33 -12.96 -3.29
C ASP A 50 12.00 -12.29 -3.69
N SER A 51 12.06 -11.15 -4.36
CA SER A 51 10.89 -10.42 -4.86
C SER A 51 10.43 -10.89 -6.22
N ARG A 52 11.09 -11.88 -6.82
CA ARG A 52 10.93 -12.20 -8.24
C ARG A 52 10.28 -13.55 -8.47
N ASN A 53 9.58 -13.64 -9.60
CA ASN A 53 9.01 -14.89 -10.11
C ASN A 53 10.09 -15.70 -10.85
N PRO A 54 9.77 -16.93 -11.34
CA PRO A 54 10.75 -17.75 -12.06
C PRO A 54 11.31 -17.11 -13.35
N TYR A 55 10.64 -16.08 -13.87
CA TYR A 55 11.05 -15.40 -15.10
C TYR A 55 11.92 -14.16 -14.82
N GLY A 56 12.25 -13.89 -13.56
CA GLY A 56 13.03 -12.71 -13.15
C GLY A 56 12.25 -11.43 -13.07
N MET A 57 10.93 -11.47 -13.24
CA MET A 57 10.05 -10.31 -13.10
C MET A 57 9.57 -10.18 -11.66
N VAL A 58 8.96 -9.06 -11.32
CA VAL A 58 8.38 -8.88 -9.97
C VAL A 58 7.29 -9.91 -9.75
N HIS A 59 7.35 -10.61 -8.63
CA HIS A 59 6.34 -11.62 -8.29
C HIS A 59 4.97 -10.97 -8.12
N GLY A 60 3.95 -11.55 -8.76
CA GLY A 60 2.58 -11.03 -8.65
C GLY A 60 2.07 -10.98 -7.22
N GLY A 61 2.53 -11.91 -6.36
CA GLY A 61 2.21 -11.91 -4.94
C GLY A 61 2.75 -10.69 -4.20
N LEU A 62 3.90 -10.14 -4.60
CA LEU A 62 4.42 -8.90 -4.03
C LEU A 62 3.59 -7.70 -4.48
N LEU A 63 3.23 -7.64 -5.77
CA LEU A 63 2.36 -6.59 -6.29
C LEU A 63 1.03 -6.58 -5.55
N TYR A 64 0.43 -7.75 -5.35
CA TYR A 64 -0.79 -7.92 -4.57
C TYR A 64 -0.61 -7.42 -3.13
N THR A 65 0.45 -7.87 -2.47
CA THR A 65 0.74 -7.49 -1.07
C THR A 65 0.89 -5.98 -0.92
N MET A 66 1.58 -5.33 -1.85
CA MET A 66 1.75 -3.88 -1.80
C MET A 66 0.42 -3.13 -1.91
N MET A 67 -0.47 -3.58 -2.78
CA MET A 67 -1.80 -2.97 -2.95
C MET A 67 -2.69 -3.21 -1.73
N ASP A 68 -2.65 -4.40 -1.18
CA ASP A 68 -3.36 -4.72 0.06
C ASP A 68 -2.83 -3.90 1.25
N CYS A 69 -1.51 -3.80 1.37
CA CYS A 69 -0.88 -3.01 2.43
C CYS A 69 -1.19 -1.51 2.32
N VAL A 70 -1.11 -0.93 1.13
CA VAL A 70 -1.40 0.50 0.95
C VAL A 70 -2.87 0.79 1.22
N ALA A 71 -3.76 -0.13 0.86
CA ALA A 71 -5.18 0.00 1.18
C ALA A 71 -5.41 -0.03 2.69
N GLY A 72 -4.77 -0.96 3.40
CA GLY A 72 -4.86 -1.06 4.85
C GLY A 72 -4.32 0.17 5.57
N VAL A 73 -3.17 0.67 5.13
CA VAL A 73 -2.57 1.91 5.67
C VAL A 73 -3.52 3.10 5.48
N THR A 74 -4.06 3.26 4.28
CA THR A 74 -4.97 4.36 3.96
C THR A 74 -6.27 4.26 4.76
N ALA A 75 -6.85 3.06 4.86
CA ALA A 75 -8.07 2.86 5.64
C ALA A 75 -7.84 3.19 7.12
N ARG A 76 -6.76 2.67 7.71
CA ARG A 76 -6.43 2.85 9.13
C ARG A 76 -5.96 4.26 9.50
N ALA A 77 -5.74 5.13 8.53
CA ALA A 77 -5.36 6.53 8.78
C ALA A 77 -6.43 7.32 9.53
N ASP A 78 -7.65 6.81 9.61
CA ASP A 78 -8.73 7.40 10.41
C ASP A 78 -8.69 6.95 11.89
N ASN A 79 -7.67 6.18 12.28
CA ASN A 79 -7.47 5.64 13.62
C ASN A 79 -8.50 4.59 14.05
N HIS A 80 -9.14 3.93 13.10
CA HIS A 80 -9.97 2.75 13.34
C HIS A 80 -9.27 1.49 12.84
N HIS A 81 -9.81 0.34 13.20
CA HIS A 81 -9.28 -0.97 12.82
C HIS A 81 -10.00 -1.50 11.60
N TYR A 82 -9.23 -2.03 10.65
CA TYR A 82 -9.77 -2.58 9.40
C TYR A 82 -9.09 -3.91 9.08
N VAL A 83 -9.85 -4.76 8.42
CA VAL A 83 -9.33 -5.96 7.76
C VAL A 83 -9.78 -5.95 6.32
N THR A 84 -9.02 -6.60 5.45
CA THR A 84 -9.37 -6.72 4.05
C THR A 84 -10.54 -7.68 3.88
N GLN A 85 -11.61 -7.22 3.25
CA GLN A 85 -12.77 -8.04 2.93
C GLN A 85 -12.61 -8.72 1.57
N SER A 86 -12.23 -7.94 0.56
CA SER A 86 -12.05 -8.45 -0.80
C SER A 86 -11.10 -7.57 -1.58
N VAL A 87 -10.45 -8.19 -2.56
CA VAL A 87 -9.53 -7.51 -3.47
C VAL A 87 -9.79 -8.02 -4.88
N HIS A 88 -9.95 -7.08 -5.82
CA HIS A 88 -9.96 -7.39 -7.24
C HIS A 88 -8.70 -6.81 -7.87
N VAL A 89 -7.86 -7.65 -8.44
CA VAL A 89 -6.55 -7.26 -8.99
C VAL A 89 -6.52 -7.47 -10.50
N ASN A 90 -5.97 -6.49 -11.20
CA ASN A 90 -5.56 -6.62 -12.60
C ASN A 90 -4.06 -6.43 -12.69
N TYR A 91 -3.35 -7.41 -13.25
CA TYR A 91 -1.94 -7.30 -13.59
C TYR A 91 -1.82 -6.75 -14.99
N LEU A 92 -1.13 -5.62 -15.16
CA LEU A 92 -1.11 -4.85 -16.38
C LEU A 92 0.20 -4.99 -17.16
N SER A 93 1.32 -4.96 -16.44
CA SER A 93 2.66 -4.97 -16.98
C SER A 93 3.62 -5.53 -15.95
N ASN A 94 4.88 -5.71 -16.31
CA ASN A 94 5.91 -6.11 -15.37
C ASN A 94 7.28 -5.63 -15.84
N ILE A 95 8.26 -5.73 -14.93
CA ILE A 95 9.64 -5.33 -15.18
C ILE A 95 10.60 -6.43 -14.72
N LYS A 96 11.75 -6.52 -15.37
CA LYS A 96 12.88 -7.39 -14.95
C LYS A 96 13.94 -6.61 -14.23
N ASP A 97 14.11 -5.34 -14.59
CA ASP A 97 15.11 -4.45 -14.03
C ASP A 97 14.47 -3.46 -13.07
N GLY A 98 15.28 -2.89 -12.19
CA GLY A 98 14.83 -1.91 -11.22
C GLY A 98 15.02 -2.39 -9.79
N ASP A 99 15.19 -1.40 -8.90
CA ASP A 99 15.49 -1.64 -7.49
C ASP A 99 14.32 -1.34 -6.57
N GLU A 100 13.34 -0.57 -7.05
CA GLU A 100 12.20 -0.17 -6.24
C GLU A 100 10.93 0.05 -7.07
N ILE A 101 9.80 -0.17 -6.42
CA ILE A 101 8.47 0.10 -6.97
C ILE A 101 7.63 0.76 -5.88
N TYR A 102 6.57 1.44 -6.29
CA TYR A 102 5.70 2.20 -5.40
C TYR A 102 4.26 1.72 -5.52
N ALA A 103 3.57 1.68 -4.38
CA ALA A 103 2.14 1.48 -4.34
C ALA A 103 1.46 2.77 -3.90
N GLU A 104 0.40 3.15 -4.57
CA GLU A 104 -0.45 4.27 -4.18
C GLU A 104 -1.86 3.77 -3.92
N GLY A 105 -2.47 4.28 -2.86
CA GLY A 105 -3.85 3.97 -2.51
C GLY A 105 -4.64 5.26 -2.32
N THR A 106 -5.81 5.34 -2.92
CA THR A 106 -6.70 6.50 -2.83
C THR A 106 -8.09 6.03 -2.40
N VAL A 107 -8.67 6.72 -1.42
CA VAL A 107 -10.03 6.44 -0.97
C VAL A 107 -11.01 6.79 -2.08
N SER A 108 -11.77 5.80 -2.54
CA SER A 108 -12.92 6.00 -3.42
C SER A 108 -14.16 6.37 -2.62
N ARG A 109 -14.37 5.65 -1.51
CA ARG A 109 -15.48 5.92 -0.59
C ARG A 109 -15.13 5.45 0.80
N ARG A 110 -15.30 6.31 1.78
CA ARG A 110 -15.15 5.95 3.19
C ARG A 110 -16.55 5.84 3.81
N GLY A 111 -17.03 4.61 3.95
CA GLY A 111 -18.30 4.32 4.60
C GLY A 111 -18.15 4.08 6.10
N SER A 112 -19.27 3.83 6.78
CA SER A 112 -19.27 3.52 8.22
C SER A 112 -18.73 2.12 8.53
N THR A 113 -18.82 1.19 7.57
CA THR A 113 -18.40 -0.20 7.74
C THR A 113 -17.39 -0.60 6.67
N ILE A 114 -17.61 -0.21 5.42
CA ILE A 114 -16.75 -0.53 4.29
C ILE A 114 -16.11 0.74 3.77
N THR A 115 -14.79 0.70 3.60
CA THR A 115 -14.02 1.72 2.91
C THR A 115 -13.45 1.11 1.63
N ILE A 116 -13.69 1.74 0.51
CA ILE A 116 -13.22 1.28 -0.80
C ILE A 116 -11.99 2.08 -1.19
N ILE A 117 -10.90 1.38 -1.46
CA ILE A 117 -9.62 1.95 -1.85
C ILE A 117 -9.30 1.51 -3.27
N HIS A 118 -8.94 2.45 -4.13
CA HIS A 118 -8.29 2.16 -5.39
C HIS A 118 -6.79 2.20 -5.19
N ALA A 119 -6.11 1.14 -5.59
CA ALA A 119 -4.67 1.00 -5.43
C ALA A 119 -4.02 0.64 -6.75
N PHE A 120 -2.78 1.05 -6.92
CA PHE A 120 -1.96 0.61 -8.03
C PHE A 120 -0.48 0.54 -7.62
N VAL A 121 0.28 -0.27 -8.34
CA VAL A 121 1.74 -0.32 -8.21
C VAL A 121 2.35 0.23 -9.50
N ARG A 122 3.36 1.06 -9.34
CA ARG A 122 4.07 1.71 -10.43
C ARG A 122 5.58 1.66 -10.25
N THR A 123 6.28 1.84 -11.35
CA THR A 123 7.72 2.12 -11.34
C THR A 123 7.98 3.56 -10.92
N PRO A 124 9.24 3.93 -10.60
CA PRO A 124 9.57 5.34 -10.27
C PRO A 124 9.19 6.33 -11.37
N ASP A 125 9.24 5.94 -12.63
CA ASP A 125 8.90 6.79 -13.78
C ASP A 125 7.41 6.74 -14.16
N GLY A 126 6.58 6.02 -13.41
CA GLY A 126 5.13 6.08 -13.53
C GLY A 126 4.47 4.97 -14.35
N GLU A 127 5.22 3.98 -14.84
CA GLU A 127 4.61 2.82 -15.50
C GLU A 127 3.81 2.00 -14.50
N ARG A 128 2.53 1.78 -14.76
CA ARG A 128 1.68 0.96 -13.90
C ARG A 128 1.87 -0.53 -14.17
N LEU A 129 2.16 -1.28 -13.12
CA LEU A 129 2.37 -2.73 -13.18
C LEU A 129 1.11 -3.50 -12.83
N ALA A 130 0.31 -2.98 -11.91
CA ALA A 130 -0.92 -3.60 -11.45
C ALA A 130 -1.85 -2.55 -10.86
N GLU A 131 -3.13 -2.88 -10.79
CA GLU A 131 -4.15 -2.05 -10.15
C GLU A 131 -5.13 -2.94 -9.40
N ALA A 132 -5.79 -2.37 -8.39
CA ALA A 132 -6.76 -3.11 -7.59
C ALA A 132 -7.86 -2.21 -7.05
N THR A 133 -9.00 -2.82 -6.80
CA THR A 133 -10.03 -2.28 -5.92
C THR A 133 -10.02 -3.12 -4.65
N VAL A 134 -9.83 -2.48 -3.51
CA VAL A 134 -9.72 -3.14 -2.22
C VAL A 134 -10.86 -2.67 -1.32
N ASN A 135 -11.63 -3.63 -0.81
CA ASN A 135 -12.69 -3.36 0.14
C ASN A 135 -12.18 -3.66 1.55
N MET A 136 -12.12 -2.63 2.37
CA MET A 136 -11.65 -2.70 3.74
C MET A 136 -12.85 -2.68 4.68
N PHE A 137 -12.93 -3.68 5.55
CA PHE A 137 -14.01 -3.83 6.53
C PHE A 137 -13.56 -3.27 7.89
N ARG A 138 -14.33 -2.32 8.42
CA ARG A 138 -14.06 -1.74 9.72
C ARG A 138 -14.50 -2.69 10.83
N LEU A 139 -13.55 -3.05 11.69
CA LEU A 139 -13.83 -3.86 12.87
C LEU A 139 -14.52 -3.01 13.94
N PRO A 140 -15.36 -3.63 14.81
CA PRO A 140 -15.91 -2.94 15.98
C PRO A 140 -14.78 -2.43 16.88
N ASP A 141 -15.00 -1.27 17.47
CA ASP A 141 -14.06 -0.67 18.43
C ASP A 141 -13.99 -1.46 19.74
#